data_e22eac74c7ca754b0017c0fbafa1b73c
#
_entry.id   e22eac74c7ca754b0017c0fbafa1b73c
#
_cell.length_a   1.000
_cell.length_b   1.000
_cell.length_c   1.000
_cell.angle_alpha   90.00
_cell.angle_beta   90.00
_cell.angle_gamma   90.00
#
_symmetry.space_group_name_H-M   'P 1'
#
loop_
_entity.id
_entity.type
_entity.pdbx_description
1 polymer ?
#
loop_
_entity_poly.entity_id
_entity_poly.type
_entity_poly.pdbx_seq_one_letter_code
_entity_poly.pdbx_strand_id
1 'polypeptide(L)'
;MIVAVGIDVVLVERFAKALTRTPLLAARLFTDAERVTASGNPRSSESLAARFAAKEAVAKSLGAPGGLHWHDCEVVTDPDGRPWLTTSGTVAAAAAERGIERWHLSLSHDGGIASAMVVAER
;
A
#
# COMPACT_ATOMS: atom_id res chain seq x y z
N MET A 1 15.69 15.62 1.85
CA MET A 1 16.56 14.55 2.43
C MET A 1 15.76 13.27 2.58
N ILE A 2 16.31 12.15 2.09
CA ILE A 2 15.69 10.85 2.25
C ILE A 2 15.81 10.42 3.72
N VAL A 3 14.67 10.05 4.31
CA VAL A 3 14.58 9.61 5.69
C VAL A 3 14.60 8.09 5.78
N ALA A 4 13.86 7.42 4.89
CA ALA A 4 13.75 5.96 4.91
C ALA A 4 13.32 5.44 3.54
N VAL A 5 13.57 4.14 3.33
CA VAL A 5 13.16 3.42 2.12
C VAL A 5 12.50 2.13 2.60
N GLY A 6 11.44 1.73 1.92
CA GLY A 6 10.75 0.47 2.19
C GLY A 6 10.49 -0.28 0.89
N ILE A 7 10.58 -1.60 0.96
CA ILE A 7 10.26 -2.47 -0.16
C ILE A 7 9.51 -3.69 0.36
N ASP A 8 8.55 -4.18 -0.41
CA ASP A 8 7.85 -5.41 -0.09
C ASP A 8 7.54 -6.19 -1.35
N VAL A 9 7.48 -7.51 -1.21
CA VAL A 9 7.22 -8.45 -2.31
C VAL A 9 6.11 -9.39 -1.85
N VAL A 10 5.09 -9.56 -2.69
CA VAL A 10 3.92 -10.39 -2.39
C VAL A 10 3.72 -11.41 -3.50
N LEU A 11 3.54 -12.68 -3.13
CA LEU A 11 3.14 -13.72 -4.07
C LEU A 11 1.66 -13.55 -4.36
N VAL A 12 1.31 -13.22 -5.60
CA VAL A 12 -0.07 -12.90 -6.00
C VAL A 12 -1.02 -14.07 -5.73
N GLU A 13 -0.61 -15.29 -6.07
CA GLU A 13 -1.45 -16.46 -5.87
C GLU A 13 -1.79 -16.69 -4.40
N ARG A 14 -0.79 -16.55 -3.52
CA ARG A 14 -0.99 -16.70 -2.08
C ARG A 14 -1.95 -15.62 -1.55
N PHE A 15 -1.77 -14.40 -2.01
CA PHE A 15 -2.62 -13.28 -1.59
C PHE A 15 -4.06 -13.46 -2.08
N ALA A 16 -4.24 -13.89 -3.33
CA ALA A 16 -5.57 -14.17 -3.88
C ALA A 16 -6.30 -15.26 -3.08
N LYS A 17 -5.58 -16.30 -2.69
CA LYS A 17 -6.15 -17.37 -1.85
C LYS A 17 -6.56 -16.86 -0.48
N ALA A 18 -5.75 -15.98 0.10
CA ALA A 18 -6.09 -15.37 1.40
C ALA A 18 -7.36 -14.52 1.31
N LEU A 19 -7.52 -13.74 0.24
CA LEU A 19 -8.73 -12.94 0.02
C LEU A 19 -9.97 -13.81 -0.15
N THR A 20 -9.85 -14.95 -0.82
CA THR A 20 -10.97 -15.89 -0.98
C THR A 20 -11.31 -16.59 0.33
N ARG A 21 -10.29 -17.01 1.08
CA ARG A 21 -10.47 -17.77 2.31
C ARG A 21 -11.04 -16.92 3.44
N THR A 22 -10.70 -15.64 3.45
CA THR A 22 -11.12 -14.71 4.52
C THR A 22 -11.93 -13.57 3.89
N PRO A 23 -13.26 -13.71 3.77
CA PRO A 23 -14.09 -12.77 3.00
C PRO A 23 -14.00 -11.31 3.43
N LEU A 24 -13.73 -11.03 4.71
CA LEU A 24 -13.64 -9.66 5.21
C LEU A 24 -12.24 -9.06 5.12
N LEU A 25 -11.26 -9.82 4.62
CA LEU A 25 -9.88 -9.36 4.59
C LEU A 25 -9.70 -8.15 3.68
N ALA A 26 -10.31 -8.17 2.50
CA ALA A 26 -10.19 -7.04 1.57
C ALA A 26 -10.68 -5.73 2.18
N ALA A 27 -11.82 -5.76 2.87
CA ALA A 27 -12.37 -4.57 3.52
C ALA A 27 -11.49 -4.10 4.69
N ARG A 28 -10.82 -5.01 5.37
CA ARG A 28 -9.90 -4.68 6.47
C ARG A 28 -8.64 -4.02 5.95
N LEU A 29 -8.09 -4.50 4.84
CA LEU A 29 -6.83 -4.04 4.29
C LEU A 29 -6.97 -2.77 3.45
N PHE A 30 -8.06 -2.63 2.72
CA PHE A 30 -8.23 -1.60 1.70
C PHE A 30 -9.46 -0.75 1.94
N THR A 31 -9.35 0.54 1.63
CA THR A 31 -10.51 1.42 1.57
C THR A 31 -11.37 1.04 0.37
N ASP A 32 -12.62 1.47 0.36
CA ASP A 32 -13.52 1.20 -0.76
C ASP A 32 -12.93 1.72 -2.08
N ALA A 33 -12.32 2.90 -2.05
CA ALA A 33 -11.72 3.52 -3.23
C ALA A 33 -10.55 2.69 -3.78
N GLU A 34 -9.77 2.04 -2.92
CA GLU A 34 -8.64 1.21 -3.34
C GLU A 34 -9.08 -0.09 -4.02
N ARG A 35 -10.31 -0.52 -3.82
CA ARG A 35 -10.80 -1.81 -4.30
C ARG A 35 -11.35 -1.76 -5.72
N VAL A 36 -11.47 -0.57 -6.30
CA VAL A 36 -12.02 -0.39 -7.65
C VAL A 36 -11.06 0.44 -8.50
N THR A 37 -11.16 0.22 -9.82
CA THR A 37 -10.42 1.02 -10.80
C THR A 37 -11.08 2.37 -11.00
N ALA A 38 -10.45 3.26 -11.78
CA ALA A 38 -11.00 4.56 -12.10
C ALA A 38 -12.38 4.45 -12.80
N SER A 39 -12.61 3.36 -13.54
CA SER A 39 -13.89 3.10 -14.20
C SER A 39 -14.92 2.39 -13.31
N GLY A 40 -14.60 2.15 -12.05
CA GLY A 40 -15.51 1.54 -11.09
C GLY A 40 -15.52 0.01 -11.09
N ASN A 41 -14.64 -0.62 -11.85
CA ASN A 41 -14.54 -2.08 -11.89
C ASN A 41 -13.69 -2.61 -10.73
N PRO A 42 -14.00 -3.82 -10.22
CA PRO A 42 -13.16 -4.43 -9.19
C PRO A 42 -11.71 -4.58 -9.67
N ARG A 43 -10.76 -4.31 -8.79
CA ARG A 43 -9.35 -4.52 -9.12
C ARG A 43 -9.01 -6.01 -9.13
N SER A 44 -8.05 -6.37 -9.98
CA SER A 44 -7.51 -7.73 -10.02
C SER A 44 -6.75 -8.05 -8.74
N SER A 45 -6.53 -9.34 -8.49
CA SER A 45 -5.69 -9.78 -7.37
C SER A 45 -4.27 -9.23 -7.46
N GLU A 46 -3.72 -9.10 -8.67
CA GLU A 46 -2.40 -8.51 -8.88
C GLU A 46 -2.37 -7.04 -8.44
N SER A 47 -3.38 -6.28 -8.83
CA SER A 47 -3.49 -4.88 -8.46
C SER A 47 -3.63 -4.70 -6.94
N LEU A 48 -4.45 -5.54 -6.30
CA LEU A 48 -4.62 -5.50 -4.85
C LEU A 48 -3.35 -5.95 -4.12
N ALA A 49 -2.67 -6.97 -4.64
CA ALA A 49 -1.42 -7.45 -4.06
C ALA A 49 -0.34 -6.35 -4.09
N ALA A 50 -0.25 -5.60 -5.19
CA ALA A 50 0.69 -4.49 -5.28
C ALA A 50 0.36 -3.37 -4.26
N ARG A 51 -0.91 -3.10 -4.05
CA ARG A 51 -1.34 -2.12 -3.05
C ARG A 51 -1.09 -2.60 -1.63
N PHE A 52 -1.28 -3.88 -1.37
CA PHE A 52 -0.91 -4.47 -0.10
C PHE A 52 0.60 -4.35 0.15
N ALA A 53 1.41 -4.66 -0.89
CA ALA A 53 2.85 -4.49 -0.80
C ALA A 53 3.24 -3.04 -0.47
N ALA A 54 2.53 -2.06 -1.03
CA ALA A 54 2.77 -0.65 -0.73
C ALA A 54 2.55 -0.34 0.76
N LYS A 55 1.46 -0.84 1.34
CA LYS A 55 1.16 -0.63 2.76
C LYS A 55 2.22 -1.28 3.65
N GLU A 56 2.66 -2.49 3.29
CA GLU A 56 3.73 -3.18 4.01
C GLU A 56 5.06 -2.42 3.88
N ALA A 57 5.37 -1.90 2.68
CA ALA A 57 6.59 -1.13 2.47
C ALA A 57 6.61 0.16 3.30
N VAL A 58 5.46 0.83 3.42
CA VAL A 58 5.31 2.00 4.29
C VAL A 58 5.57 1.60 5.75
N ALA A 59 4.96 0.52 6.22
CA ALA A 59 5.16 0.05 7.59
C ALA A 59 6.64 -0.26 7.86
N LYS A 60 7.32 -0.94 6.93
CA LYS A 60 8.74 -1.23 7.05
C LYS A 60 9.59 0.04 7.13
N SER A 61 9.28 1.04 6.32
CA SER A 61 10.03 2.30 6.32
C SER A 61 9.84 3.07 7.64
N LEU A 62 8.75 2.81 8.35
CA LEU A 62 8.47 3.39 9.66
C LEU A 62 9.02 2.54 10.81
N GLY A 63 9.73 1.44 10.51
CA GLY A 63 10.26 0.54 11.52
C GLY A 63 9.22 -0.46 12.03
N ALA A 64 8.14 -0.66 11.29
CA ALA A 64 7.05 -1.58 11.61
C ALA A 64 6.52 -1.41 13.05
N PRO A 65 6.15 -0.18 13.46
CA PRO A 65 5.61 0.03 14.80
C PRO A 65 4.25 -0.66 14.94
N GLY A 66 3.90 -1.06 16.16
CA GLY A 66 2.57 -1.58 16.44
C GLY A 66 1.50 -0.48 16.33
N GLY A 67 0.26 -0.88 16.10
CA GLY A 67 -0.88 0.03 16.13
C GLY A 67 -1.16 0.80 14.85
N LEU A 68 -0.46 0.51 13.76
CA LEU A 68 -0.79 1.14 12.47
C LEU A 68 -2.08 0.54 11.90
N HIS A 69 -2.98 1.41 11.46
CA HIS A 69 -4.22 0.99 10.82
C HIS A 69 -4.06 0.98 9.29
N TRP A 70 -4.49 -0.10 8.65
CA TRP A 70 -4.34 -0.28 7.20
C TRP A 70 -4.95 0.85 6.37
N HIS A 71 -6.13 1.34 6.76
CA HIS A 71 -6.83 2.40 6.01
C HIS A 71 -6.16 3.77 6.15
N ASP A 72 -5.26 3.92 7.11
CA ASP A 72 -4.53 5.19 7.32
C ASP A 72 -3.39 5.37 6.31
N CYS A 73 -3.16 4.39 5.46
CA CYS A 73 -2.27 4.47 4.31
C CYS A 73 -3.06 4.07 3.08
N GLU A 74 -3.40 5.02 2.23
CA GLU A 74 -4.21 4.75 1.05
C GLU A 74 -3.42 4.98 -0.24
N VAL A 75 -3.52 4.03 -1.16
CA VAL A 75 -2.95 4.18 -2.50
C VAL A 75 -4.01 4.79 -3.40
N VAL A 76 -3.77 6.01 -3.84
CA VAL A 76 -4.65 6.75 -4.73
C VAL A 76 -4.05 6.71 -6.14
N THR A 77 -4.88 6.56 -7.16
CA THR A 77 -4.41 6.45 -8.54
C THR A 77 -4.94 7.63 -9.35
N ASP A 78 -4.03 8.31 -10.04
CA ASP A 78 -4.38 9.40 -10.95
C ASP A 78 -5.14 8.86 -12.18
N PRO A 79 -5.85 9.72 -12.92
CA PRO A 79 -6.50 9.31 -14.17
C PRO A 79 -5.55 8.67 -15.19
N ASP A 80 -4.26 9.03 -15.17
CA ASP A 80 -3.25 8.46 -16.04
C ASP A 80 -2.64 7.16 -15.48
N GLY A 81 -3.16 6.67 -14.34
CA GLY A 81 -2.73 5.41 -13.75
C GLY A 81 -1.57 5.50 -12.77
N ARG A 82 -1.05 6.71 -12.51
CA ARG A 82 0.06 6.88 -11.58
C ARG A 82 -0.41 6.73 -10.13
N PRO A 83 0.24 5.86 -9.31
CA PRO A 83 -0.14 5.70 -7.91
C PRO A 83 0.51 6.75 -7.01
N TRP A 84 -0.21 7.15 -5.97
CA TRP A 84 0.26 8.06 -4.93
C TRP A 84 -0.12 7.48 -3.57
N LEU A 85 0.62 7.88 -2.53
CA LEU A 85 0.26 7.57 -1.16
C LEU A 85 -0.37 8.78 -0.50
N THR A 86 -1.50 8.56 0.19
CA THR A 86 -2.03 9.51 1.16
C THR A 86 -2.01 8.85 2.52
N THR A 87 -1.60 9.58 3.53
CA THR A 87 -1.52 9.07 4.89
C THR A 87 -2.40 9.90 5.83
N SER A 88 -2.94 9.24 6.84
CA SER A 88 -3.78 9.87 7.84
C SER A 88 -3.60 9.14 9.17
N GLY A 89 -4.26 9.62 10.23
CA GLY A 89 -4.35 8.93 11.50
C GLY A 89 -3.03 8.37 12.02
N THR A 90 -3.01 7.06 12.27
CA THR A 90 -1.87 6.38 12.88
C THR A 90 -0.61 6.44 12.03
N VAL A 91 -0.76 6.33 10.72
CA VAL A 91 0.38 6.35 9.79
C VAL A 91 0.96 7.76 9.68
N ALA A 92 0.10 8.77 9.55
CA ALA A 92 0.54 10.16 9.52
C ALA A 92 1.27 10.56 10.80
N ALA A 93 0.79 10.11 11.96
CA ALA A 93 1.43 10.38 13.24
C ALA A 93 2.83 9.77 13.32
N ALA A 94 2.96 8.49 12.90
CA ALA A 94 4.25 7.81 12.90
C ALA A 94 5.24 8.48 11.93
N ALA A 95 4.75 8.93 10.77
CA ALA A 95 5.56 9.65 9.80
C ALA A 95 6.05 10.99 10.36
N ALA A 96 5.16 11.74 11.02
CA ALA A 96 5.49 13.02 11.60
C ALA A 96 6.58 12.90 12.66
N GLU A 97 6.52 11.86 13.51
CA GLU A 97 7.55 11.59 14.52
C GLU A 97 8.93 11.40 13.91
N ARG A 98 9.00 10.92 12.68
CA ARG A 98 10.25 10.68 11.96
C ARG A 98 10.65 11.82 11.03
N GLY A 99 9.87 12.89 11.00
CA GLY A 99 10.13 14.04 10.15
C GLY A 99 9.86 13.80 8.67
N ILE A 100 9.02 12.80 8.36
CA ILE A 100 8.65 12.48 6.98
C ILE A 100 7.56 13.44 6.53
N GLU A 101 7.79 14.11 5.41
CA GLU A 101 6.85 15.08 4.85
C GLU A 101 6.27 14.62 3.52
N ARG A 102 7.00 13.80 2.78
CA ARG A 102 6.60 13.33 1.45
C ARG A 102 6.90 11.86 1.28
N TRP A 103 6.05 11.20 0.49
CA TRP A 103 6.22 9.81 0.10
C TRP A 103 6.31 9.70 -1.42
N HIS A 104 7.20 8.85 -1.88
CA HIS A 104 7.29 8.47 -3.29
C HIS A 104 7.01 6.98 -3.38
N LEU A 105 6.25 6.57 -4.38
CA LEU A 105 5.77 5.20 -4.51
C LEU A 105 6.00 4.68 -5.92
N SER A 106 6.46 3.43 -6.01
CA SER A 106 6.51 2.70 -7.26
C SER A 106 5.94 1.31 -7.03
N LEU A 107 5.07 0.87 -7.93
CA LEU A 107 4.44 -0.45 -7.91
C LEU A 107 4.85 -1.22 -9.15
N SER A 108 5.01 -2.54 -9.00
CA SER A 108 5.30 -3.42 -10.13
C SER A 108 4.72 -4.79 -9.88
N HIS A 109 4.35 -5.49 -10.95
CA HIS A 109 3.98 -6.90 -10.87
C HIS A 109 4.40 -7.62 -12.14
N ASP A 110 4.92 -8.81 -11.99
CA ASP A 110 5.36 -9.66 -13.08
C ASP A 110 5.60 -11.08 -12.57
N GLY A 111 5.32 -12.08 -13.40
CA GLY A 111 5.63 -13.46 -13.09
C GLY A 111 4.98 -13.99 -11.80
N GLY A 112 3.79 -13.50 -11.44
CA GLY A 112 3.09 -13.94 -10.23
C GLY A 112 3.55 -13.24 -8.96
N ILE A 113 4.36 -12.20 -9.08
CA ILE A 113 4.89 -11.41 -7.96
C ILE A 113 4.43 -9.97 -8.11
N ALA A 114 3.96 -9.38 -7.02
CA ALA A 114 3.70 -7.94 -6.93
C ALA A 114 4.71 -7.34 -5.96
N SER A 115 5.18 -6.15 -6.27
CA SER A 115 6.14 -5.46 -5.41
C SER A 115 5.83 -3.98 -5.31
N ALA A 116 6.31 -3.37 -4.24
CA ALA A 116 6.20 -1.94 -4.02
C ALA A 116 7.49 -1.43 -3.39
N MET A 117 7.88 -0.24 -3.80
CA MET A 117 8.97 0.49 -3.17
C MET A 117 8.45 1.86 -2.77
N VAL A 118 8.79 2.28 -1.56
CA VAL A 118 8.49 3.62 -1.07
C VAL A 118 9.78 4.32 -0.66
N VAL A 119 9.81 5.61 -0.89
CA VAL A 119 10.87 6.49 -0.40
C VAL A 119 10.19 7.56 0.43
N ALA A 120 10.64 7.69 1.67
CA ALA A 120 10.14 8.70 2.60
C ALA A 120 11.13 9.85 2.66
N GLU A 121 10.65 11.06 2.47
CA GLU A 121 11.49 12.24 2.33
C GLU A 121 11.05 13.34 3.29
N ARG A 122 12.05 14.06 3.78
CA ARG A 122 11.84 15.29 4.53
C ARG A 122 11.98 16.48 3.59
#